data_3ed355fe3c37ca08e126ddea1b71f724
#
_entry.id   3ed355fe3c37ca08e126ddea1b71f724
#
_cell.length_a   1.000
_cell.length_b   1.000
_cell.length_c   1.000
_cell.angle_alpha   90.00
_cell.angle_beta   90.00
_cell.angle_gamma   90.00
#
_symmetry.space_group_name_H-M   'P 1'
#
loop_
_entity.id
_entity.type
_entity.pdbx_description
1 polymer ?
#
loop_
_entity_poly.entity_id
_entity_poly.type
_entity_poly.pdbx_seq_one_letter_code
_entity_poly.pdbx_strand_id
1 'polypeptide(L)'
;GGLMLVLSASGGLDWLSRVIPLCVVRGVQVGLGLSLARVATKLIAQDASPGSWVAAGAAILTLALWRKSHRLPGALLVMGAAVIWAMIYRVNWSAIPQGIGFTLPHAEPWPWDQWLTALTLLVLPQLPLSLSNSLIATQQTVRDLFPGRTFTLRTIGLTYAGLNLIAPWLGGIPVCHGCGGLAGYYA
;
A
#
# COMPACT_ATOMS: atom_id res chain seq x y z
N GLY A 1 11.81 -9.37 -0.96
CA GLY A 1 11.23 -10.59 -1.57
C GLY A 1 11.85 -11.83 -0.98
N GLY A 2 13.14 -12.09 -1.20
CA GLY A 2 13.81 -13.35 -0.83
C GLY A 2 13.70 -13.73 0.65
N LEU A 3 13.95 -12.81 1.56
CA LEU A 3 13.81 -13.08 3.00
C LEU A 3 12.37 -13.43 3.39
N MET A 4 11.39 -12.75 2.79
CA MET A 4 9.97 -13.06 3.00
C MET A 4 9.59 -14.42 2.44
N LEU A 5 10.21 -14.84 1.33
CA LEU A 5 10.04 -16.17 0.78
C LEU A 5 10.51 -17.25 1.77
N VAL A 6 11.71 -17.09 2.30
CA VAL A 6 12.28 -18.02 3.30
C VAL A 6 11.41 -18.09 4.54
N LEU A 7 11.01 -16.97 5.12
CA LEU A 7 10.13 -16.92 6.29
C LEU A 7 8.76 -17.55 6.03
N SER A 8 8.20 -17.33 4.83
CA SER A 8 6.90 -17.91 4.46
C SER A 8 6.98 -19.41 4.23
N ALA A 9 8.04 -19.88 3.58
CA ALA A 9 8.24 -21.29 3.26
C ALA A 9 8.58 -22.13 4.51
N SER A 10 9.41 -21.59 5.41
CA SER A 10 9.85 -22.25 6.64
C SER A 10 8.81 -22.28 7.76
N GLY A 11 7.67 -21.57 7.61
CA GLY A 11 6.70 -21.42 8.70
C GLY A 11 7.10 -20.38 9.77
N GLY A 12 8.21 -19.68 9.56
CA GLY A 12 8.69 -18.63 10.46
C GLY A 12 7.70 -17.48 10.66
N LEU A 13 6.83 -17.24 9.69
CA LEU A 13 5.74 -16.25 9.79
C LEU A 13 4.70 -16.64 10.84
N ASP A 14 4.35 -17.89 10.96
CA ASP A 14 3.38 -18.35 11.96
C ASP A 14 3.95 -18.25 13.38
N TRP A 15 5.23 -18.54 13.54
CA TRP A 15 5.92 -18.31 14.82
C TRP A 15 5.93 -16.82 15.16
N LEU A 16 6.31 -15.97 14.20
CA LEU A 16 6.42 -14.52 14.39
C LEU A 16 5.07 -13.88 14.72
N SER A 17 3.99 -14.36 14.10
CA SER A 17 2.62 -13.87 14.38
C SER A 17 2.14 -14.19 15.80
N ARG A 18 2.66 -15.25 16.42
CA ARG A 18 2.35 -15.61 17.82
C ARG A 18 3.13 -14.75 18.81
N VAL A 19 4.31 -14.29 18.41
CA VAL A 19 5.18 -13.45 19.26
C VAL A 19 4.74 -11.98 19.22
N ILE A 20 4.18 -11.50 18.11
CA ILE A 20 3.75 -10.10 17.96
C ILE A 20 2.36 -9.92 18.57
N PRO A 21 2.21 -9.18 19.67
CA PRO A 21 0.91 -8.91 20.29
C PRO A 21 0.01 -8.07 19.38
N LEU A 22 -1.30 -8.29 19.47
CA LEU A 22 -2.31 -7.56 18.67
C LEU A 22 -2.25 -6.04 18.90
N CYS A 23 -1.87 -5.59 20.10
CA CYS A 23 -1.71 -4.16 20.39
C CYS A 23 -0.61 -3.51 19.53
N VAL A 24 0.49 -4.23 19.25
CA VAL A 24 1.55 -3.75 18.35
C VAL A 24 1.01 -3.61 16.92
N VAL A 25 0.25 -4.60 16.44
CA VAL A 25 -0.37 -4.55 15.11
C VAL A 25 -1.32 -3.35 14.99
N ARG A 26 -2.18 -3.14 15.99
CA ARG A 26 -3.10 -1.98 16.02
C ARG A 26 -2.34 -0.64 16.13
N GLY A 27 -1.26 -0.60 16.90
CA GLY A 27 -0.36 0.57 16.99
C GLY A 27 0.25 0.93 15.63
N VAL A 28 0.72 -0.06 14.87
CA VAL A 28 1.25 0.13 13.51
C VAL A 28 0.17 0.65 12.57
N GLN A 29 -1.06 0.12 12.63
CA GLN A 29 -2.19 0.61 11.81
C GLN A 29 -2.49 2.09 12.09
N VAL A 30 -2.54 2.49 13.37
CA VAL A 30 -2.74 3.89 13.76
C VAL A 30 -1.58 4.77 13.30
N GLY A 31 -0.33 4.34 13.51
CA GLY A 31 0.86 5.05 13.08
C GLY A 31 0.90 5.26 11.56
N LEU A 32 0.53 4.24 10.78
CA LEU A 32 0.42 4.35 9.34
C LEU A 32 -0.68 5.34 8.93
N GLY A 33 -1.85 5.28 9.56
CA GLY A 33 -2.94 6.22 9.31
C GLY A 33 -2.52 7.68 9.56
N LEU A 34 -1.85 7.95 10.68
CA LEU A 34 -1.31 9.27 11.01
C LEU A 34 -0.23 9.72 10.01
N SER A 35 0.65 8.80 9.60
CA SER A 35 1.67 9.09 8.58
C SER A 35 1.04 9.47 7.24
N LEU A 36 0.05 8.73 6.78
CA LEU A 36 -0.69 9.04 5.55
C LEU A 36 -1.45 10.37 5.65
N ALA A 37 -2.08 10.64 6.78
CA ALA A 37 -2.74 11.92 7.03
C ALA A 37 -1.75 13.10 6.96
N ARG A 38 -0.55 12.94 7.53
CA ARG A 38 0.53 13.94 7.44
C ARG A 38 1.00 14.15 6.00
N VAL A 39 1.15 13.09 5.21
CA VAL A 39 1.52 13.19 3.80
C VAL A 39 0.41 13.89 3.01
N ALA A 40 -0.85 13.54 3.24
CA ALA A 40 -1.99 14.17 2.59
C ALA A 40 -2.05 15.67 2.89
N THR A 41 -1.94 16.07 4.16
CA THR A 41 -1.93 17.49 4.53
C THR A 41 -0.76 18.25 3.90
N LYS A 42 0.43 17.63 3.82
CA LYS A 42 1.59 18.23 3.14
C LYS A 42 1.33 18.44 1.65
N LEU A 43 0.76 17.45 0.96
CA LEU A 43 0.44 17.55 -0.47
C LEU A 43 -0.61 18.65 -0.74
N ILE A 44 -1.66 18.72 0.09
CA ILE A 44 -2.69 19.76 -0.01
C ILE A 44 -2.08 21.15 0.20
N ALA A 45 -1.22 21.30 1.21
CA ALA A 45 -0.55 22.56 1.51
C ALA A 45 0.41 23.02 0.41
N GLN A 46 1.06 22.08 -0.29
CA GLN A 46 1.95 22.40 -1.43
C GLN A 46 1.21 22.98 -2.64
N ASP A 47 -0.04 22.61 -2.84
CA ASP A 47 -0.85 23.14 -3.96
C ASP A 47 -1.32 24.60 -3.72
N ALA A 48 -1.16 25.11 -2.49
CA ALA A 48 -1.41 26.50 -2.04
C ALA A 48 -2.78 27.10 -2.48
N SER A 49 -3.69 26.27 -3.02
CA SER A 49 -5.00 26.73 -3.48
C SER A 49 -6.08 26.45 -2.44
N PRO A 50 -7.00 27.40 -2.18
CA PRO A 50 -8.15 27.14 -1.32
C PRO A 50 -9.00 25.97 -1.81
N GLY A 51 -9.03 25.74 -3.13
CA GLY A 51 -9.76 24.64 -3.76
C GLY A 51 -9.32 23.25 -3.30
N SER A 52 -8.03 23.06 -3.03
CA SER A 52 -7.48 21.77 -2.55
C SER A 52 -7.98 21.41 -1.15
N TRP A 53 -8.12 22.40 -0.27
CA TRP A 53 -8.70 22.20 1.07
C TRP A 53 -10.20 21.90 1.01
N VAL A 54 -10.93 22.59 0.12
CA VAL A 54 -12.35 22.32 -0.11
C VAL A 54 -12.55 20.91 -0.68
N ALA A 55 -11.74 20.50 -1.66
CA ALA A 55 -11.78 19.16 -2.22
C ALA A 55 -11.46 18.08 -1.17
N ALA A 56 -10.48 18.32 -0.30
CA ALA A 56 -10.16 17.41 0.80
C ALA A 56 -11.32 17.30 1.80
N GLY A 57 -11.94 18.42 2.17
CA GLY A 57 -13.11 18.44 3.03
C GLY A 57 -14.30 17.70 2.41
N ALA A 58 -14.56 17.91 1.12
CA ALA A 58 -15.61 17.19 0.39
C ALA A 58 -15.34 15.68 0.31
N ALA A 59 -14.08 15.27 0.11
CA ALA A 59 -13.68 13.86 0.14
C ALA A 59 -13.95 13.21 1.51
N ILE A 60 -13.54 13.87 2.59
CA ILE A 60 -13.79 13.39 3.96
C ILE A 60 -15.30 13.29 4.23
N LEU A 61 -16.06 14.30 3.85
CA LEU A 61 -17.52 14.31 4.00
C LEU A 61 -18.17 13.16 3.21
N THR A 62 -17.73 12.95 1.97
CA THR A 62 -18.22 11.83 1.14
C THR A 62 -17.94 10.49 1.82
N LEU A 63 -16.72 10.27 2.29
CA LEU A 63 -16.37 9.03 3.01
C LEU A 63 -17.23 8.84 4.29
N ALA A 64 -17.48 9.93 5.03
CA ALA A 64 -18.29 9.88 6.24
C ALA A 64 -19.76 9.56 5.95
N LEU A 65 -20.34 10.18 4.92
CA LEU A 65 -21.74 9.99 4.54
C LEU A 65 -21.98 8.59 3.95
N TRP A 66 -21.06 8.09 3.11
CA TRP A 66 -21.18 6.78 2.46
C TRP A 66 -20.63 5.62 3.28
N ARG A 67 -20.13 5.86 4.50
CA ARG A 67 -19.53 4.82 5.37
C ARG A 67 -20.40 3.57 5.57
N LYS A 68 -21.71 3.69 5.51
CA LYS A 68 -22.66 2.59 5.70
C LYS A 68 -23.25 2.04 4.39
N SER A 69 -22.86 2.58 3.25
CA SER A 69 -23.41 2.16 1.96
C SER A 69 -22.64 0.97 1.41
N HIS A 70 -23.24 -0.21 1.39
CA HIS A 70 -22.66 -1.40 0.77
C HIS A 70 -22.82 -1.44 -0.76
N ARG A 71 -23.59 -0.53 -1.36
CA ARG A 71 -23.82 -0.52 -2.82
C ARG A 71 -22.78 0.29 -3.60
N LEU A 72 -22.31 1.38 -3.01
CA LEU A 72 -21.30 2.26 -3.63
C LEU A 72 -20.25 2.60 -2.57
N PRO A 73 -19.06 2.00 -2.64
CA PRO A 73 -17.98 2.30 -1.72
C PRO A 73 -17.58 3.78 -1.85
N GLY A 74 -17.66 4.53 -0.75
CA GLY A 74 -17.33 5.96 -0.73
C GLY A 74 -15.92 6.25 -1.23
N ALA A 75 -14.99 5.33 -0.99
CA ALA A 75 -13.62 5.43 -1.48
C ALA A 75 -13.54 5.45 -3.03
N LEU A 76 -14.34 4.62 -3.72
CA LEU A 76 -14.39 4.61 -5.18
C LEU A 76 -14.98 5.90 -5.75
N LEU A 77 -15.99 6.47 -5.07
CA LEU A 77 -16.55 7.77 -5.47
C LEU A 77 -15.51 8.88 -5.37
N VAL A 78 -14.78 8.94 -4.26
CA VAL A 78 -13.71 9.93 -4.06
C VAL A 78 -12.59 9.74 -5.07
N MET A 79 -12.14 8.51 -5.29
CA MET A 79 -11.10 8.20 -6.29
C MET A 79 -11.57 8.54 -7.71
N GLY A 80 -12.78 8.15 -8.08
CA GLY A 80 -13.35 8.47 -9.39
C GLY A 80 -13.46 9.98 -9.62
N ALA A 81 -13.98 10.72 -8.64
CA ALA A 81 -14.05 12.17 -8.71
C ALA A 81 -12.66 12.82 -8.81
N ALA A 82 -11.68 12.33 -8.06
CA ALA A 82 -10.31 12.83 -8.12
C ALA A 82 -9.66 12.56 -9.49
N VAL A 83 -9.87 11.38 -10.07
CA VAL A 83 -9.37 11.04 -11.41
C VAL A 83 -10.03 11.95 -12.47
N ILE A 84 -11.34 12.11 -12.43
CA ILE A 84 -12.07 12.98 -13.39
C ILE A 84 -11.55 14.42 -13.26
N TRP A 85 -11.42 14.92 -12.04
CA TRP A 85 -10.89 16.26 -11.80
C TRP A 85 -9.46 16.41 -12.34
N ALA A 86 -8.59 15.43 -12.07
CA ALA A 86 -7.23 15.42 -12.60
C ALA A 86 -7.20 15.40 -14.14
N MET A 87 -8.04 14.58 -14.77
CA MET A 87 -8.15 14.51 -16.22
C MET A 87 -8.57 15.85 -16.84
N ILE A 88 -9.45 16.60 -16.19
CA ILE A 88 -9.93 17.90 -16.71
C ILE A 88 -8.90 19.00 -16.49
N TYR A 89 -8.29 19.07 -15.31
CA TYR A 89 -7.51 20.25 -14.89
C TYR A 89 -6.00 20.04 -14.83
N ARG A 90 -5.51 18.80 -14.75
CA ARG A 90 -4.09 18.51 -14.51
C ARG A 90 -3.42 17.69 -15.62
N VAL A 91 -4.18 16.98 -16.44
CA VAL A 91 -3.61 16.17 -17.50
C VAL A 91 -3.31 17.00 -18.73
N ASN A 92 -2.04 17.01 -19.13
CA ASN A 92 -1.66 17.55 -20.43
C ASN A 92 -1.86 16.48 -21.50
N TRP A 93 -3.01 16.51 -22.15
CA TRP A 93 -3.42 15.53 -23.17
C TRP A 93 -2.45 15.45 -24.34
N SER A 94 -1.79 16.55 -24.70
CA SER A 94 -0.81 16.57 -25.79
C SER A 94 0.50 15.85 -25.44
N ALA A 95 0.82 15.68 -24.17
CA ALA A 95 2.00 14.96 -23.73
C ALA A 95 1.78 13.43 -23.60
N ILE A 96 0.52 12.97 -23.55
CA ILE A 96 0.21 11.54 -23.38
C ILE A 96 0.78 10.68 -24.52
N PRO A 97 0.61 11.02 -25.81
CA PRO A 97 1.17 10.20 -26.89
C PRO A 97 2.69 10.06 -26.83
N GLN A 98 3.38 11.06 -26.27
CA GLN A 98 4.83 11.06 -26.12
C GLN A 98 5.30 10.22 -24.93
N GLY A 99 4.44 10.03 -23.92
CA GLY A 99 4.72 9.21 -22.74
C GLY A 99 4.33 7.74 -22.91
N ILE A 100 3.56 7.40 -23.95
CA ILE A 100 3.19 6.01 -24.23
C ILE A 100 4.33 5.37 -25.04
N GLY A 101 5.16 4.61 -24.35
CA GLY A 101 6.24 3.84 -24.96
C GLY A 101 6.36 2.48 -24.28
N PHE A 102 6.71 1.47 -25.06
CA PHE A 102 7.08 0.17 -24.50
C PHE A 102 8.57 0.18 -24.20
N THR A 103 8.93 0.34 -22.93
CA THR A 103 10.29 0.19 -22.47
C THR A 103 10.50 -1.24 -22.01
N LEU A 104 11.42 -1.95 -22.66
CA LEU A 104 11.85 -3.26 -22.18
C LEU A 104 12.54 -3.10 -20.81
N PRO A 105 12.27 -4.04 -19.88
CA PRO A 105 12.99 -4.07 -18.62
C PRO A 105 14.50 -4.07 -18.87
N HIS A 106 15.19 -3.13 -18.28
CA HIS A 106 16.64 -3.05 -18.36
C HIS A 106 17.23 -3.73 -17.12
N ALA A 107 18.03 -4.75 -17.33
CA ALA A 107 18.77 -5.38 -16.24
C ALA A 107 20.02 -4.54 -15.99
N GLU A 108 19.94 -3.67 -15.00
CA GLU A 108 21.12 -2.96 -14.53
C GLU A 108 22.08 -3.93 -13.82
N PRO A 109 23.42 -3.74 -13.98
CA PRO A 109 24.38 -4.54 -13.24
C PRO A 109 24.14 -4.41 -11.74
N TRP A 110 24.24 -5.54 -11.03
CA TRP A 110 24.02 -5.57 -9.59
C TRP A 110 25.07 -4.69 -8.87
N PRO A 111 24.65 -3.65 -8.11
CA PRO A 111 25.57 -2.75 -7.41
C PRO A 111 26.10 -3.42 -6.13
N TRP A 112 27.10 -4.28 -6.25
CA TRP A 112 27.68 -5.03 -5.14
C TRP A 112 28.27 -4.16 -4.03
N ASP A 113 28.71 -2.98 -4.36
CA ASP A 113 29.25 -1.96 -3.46
C ASP A 113 28.17 -1.34 -2.54
N GLN A 114 26.91 -1.29 -3.03
CA GLN A 114 25.80 -0.65 -2.32
C GLN A 114 24.87 -1.63 -1.61
N TRP A 115 25.03 -2.93 -1.86
CA TRP A 115 24.08 -3.92 -1.37
C TRP A 115 24.03 -3.99 0.16
N LEU A 116 25.16 -3.82 0.85
CA LEU A 116 25.21 -3.82 2.31
C LEU A 116 24.49 -2.58 2.88
N THR A 117 24.68 -1.43 2.25
CA THR A 117 23.98 -0.19 2.60
C THR A 117 22.48 -0.33 2.37
N ALA A 118 22.08 -0.89 1.22
CA ALA A 118 20.68 -1.15 0.93
C ALA A 118 20.05 -2.15 1.92
N LEU A 119 20.78 -3.21 2.29
CA LEU A 119 20.31 -4.17 3.28
C LEU A 119 20.08 -3.52 4.63
N THR A 120 21.01 -2.72 5.12
CA THR A 120 20.94 -2.11 6.46
C THR A 120 19.99 -0.94 6.54
N LEU A 121 19.98 -0.06 5.53
CA LEU A 121 19.17 1.17 5.55
C LEU A 121 17.78 1.02 4.97
N LEU A 122 17.56 0.07 4.04
CA LEU A 122 16.28 -0.10 3.37
C LEU A 122 15.58 -1.40 3.79
N VAL A 123 16.27 -2.55 3.74
CA VAL A 123 15.63 -3.84 3.98
C VAL A 123 15.33 -4.07 5.46
N LEU A 124 16.29 -3.84 6.35
CA LEU A 124 16.09 -4.09 7.78
C LEU A 124 14.96 -3.27 8.40
N PRO A 125 14.86 -1.94 8.17
CA PRO A 125 13.74 -1.16 8.67
C PRO A 125 12.39 -1.55 8.03
N GLN A 126 12.43 -2.03 6.78
CA GLN A 126 11.22 -2.44 6.05
C GLN A 126 10.64 -3.77 6.56
N LEU A 127 11.45 -4.65 7.17
CA LEU A 127 10.99 -5.95 7.65
C LEU A 127 9.87 -5.86 8.69
N PRO A 128 10.04 -5.14 9.82
CA PRO A 128 8.97 -5.00 10.80
C PRO A 128 7.69 -4.39 10.20
N LEU A 129 7.84 -3.41 9.31
CA LEU A 129 6.72 -2.77 8.64
C LEU A 129 5.99 -3.73 7.71
N SER A 130 6.71 -4.49 6.90
CA SER A 130 6.12 -5.49 6.01
C SER A 130 5.43 -6.61 6.78
N LEU A 131 6.06 -7.12 7.83
CA LEU A 131 5.49 -8.17 8.68
C LEU A 131 4.21 -7.71 9.35
N SER A 132 4.24 -6.55 10.01
CA SER A 132 3.10 -6.06 10.77
C SER A 132 1.97 -5.56 9.86
N ASN A 133 2.27 -4.74 8.86
CA ASN A 133 1.25 -4.10 8.01
C ASN A 133 0.81 -4.99 6.84
N SER A 134 1.76 -5.56 6.08
CA SER A 134 1.43 -6.30 4.86
C SER A 134 0.98 -7.74 5.11
N LEU A 135 1.34 -8.34 6.23
CA LEU A 135 1.00 -9.71 6.54
C LEU A 135 -0.01 -9.81 7.69
N ILE A 136 0.39 -9.43 8.90
CA ILE A 136 -0.41 -9.65 10.11
C ILE A 136 -1.65 -8.76 10.11
N ALA A 137 -1.48 -7.44 9.85
CA ALA A 137 -2.60 -6.52 9.81
C ALA A 137 -3.55 -6.84 8.66
N THR A 138 -3.04 -7.25 7.50
CA THR A 138 -3.86 -7.67 6.35
C THR A 138 -4.66 -8.92 6.68
N GLN A 139 -4.04 -9.94 7.29
CA GLN A 139 -4.75 -11.13 7.74
C GLN A 139 -5.85 -10.80 8.74
N GLN A 140 -5.55 -9.92 9.71
CA GLN A 140 -6.54 -9.48 10.70
C GLN A 140 -7.68 -8.71 10.03
N THR A 141 -7.38 -7.80 9.10
CA THR A 141 -8.39 -7.04 8.36
C THR A 141 -9.31 -7.96 7.55
N VAL A 142 -8.75 -8.99 6.90
CA VAL A 142 -9.58 -9.99 6.20
C VAL A 142 -10.52 -10.71 7.17
N ARG A 143 -10.02 -11.12 8.33
CA ARG A 143 -10.87 -11.78 9.35
C ARG A 143 -11.98 -10.86 9.87
N ASP A 144 -11.66 -9.58 10.06
CA ASP A 144 -12.61 -8.59 10.59
C ASP A 144 -13.71 -8.25 9.55
N LEU A 145 -13.33 -8.13 8.26
CA LEU A 145 -14.24 -7.69 7.20
C LEU A 145 -14.98 -8.83 6.48
N PHE A 146 -14.39 -10.02 6.44
CA PHE A 146 -14.92 -11.18 5.72
C PHE A 146 -15.04 -12.40 6.65
N PRO A 147 -16.05 -12.43 7.54
CA PRO A 147 -16.28 -13.58 8.41
C PRO A 147 -16.48 -14.85 7.58
N GLY A 148 -15.73 -15.90 7.87
CA GLY A 148 -15.77 -17.16 7.11
C GLY A 148 -14.73 -17.28 6.00
N ARG A 149 -13.97 -16.24 5.69
CA ARG A 149 -12.78 -16.31 4.82
C ARG A 149 -11.52 -16.26 5.66
N THR A 150 -10.67 -17.27 5.54
CA THR A 150 -9.38 -17.31 6.25
C THR A 150 -8.25 -17.45 5.25
N PHE A 151 -7.31 -16.51 5.28
CA PHE A 151 -6.04 -16.65 4.58
C PHE A 151 -4.94 -16.92 5.60
N THR A 152 -4.08 -17.87 5.28
CA THR A 152 -2.92 -18.15 6.13
C THR A 152 -1.85 -17.08 5.90
N LEU A 153 -1.06 -16.78 6.93
CA LEU A 153 0.08 -15.88 6.78
C LEU A 153 1.06 -16.38 5.74
N ARG A 154 1.20 -17.70 5.63
CA ARG A 154 2.02 -18.36 4.61
C ARG A 154 1.55 -17.96 3.19
N THR A 155 0.25 -18.04 2.91
CA THR A 155 -0.29 -17.66 1.58
C THR A 155 -0.03 -16.19 1.27
N ILE A 156 -0.34 -15.29 2.20
CA ILE A 156 -0.09 -13.86 2.03
C ILE A 156 1.40 -13.57 1.86
N GLY A 157 2.25 -14.24 2.64
CA GLY A 157 3.70 -14.08 2.59
C GLY A 157 4.31 -14.59 1.29
N LEU A 158 3.83 -15.72 0.75
CA LEU A 158 4.30 -16.26 -0.53
C LEU A 158 3.92 -15.36 -1.70
N THR A 159 2.69 -14.86 -1.73
CA THR A 159 2.25 -13.90 -2.78
C THR A 159 3.02 -12.58 -2.68
N TYR A 160 3.22 -12.06 -1.46
CA TYR A 160 4.06 -10.89 -1.22
C TYR A 160 5.50 -11.10 -1.72
N ALA A 161 6.10 -12.23 -1.37
CA ALA A 161 7.46 -12.57 -1.77
C ALA A 161 7.59 -12.71 -3.30
N GLY A 162 6.67 -13.43 -3.93
CA GLY A 162 6.64 -13.64 -5.37
C GLY A 162 6.55 -12.32 -6.14
N LEU A 163 5.61 -11.45 -5.76
CA LEU A 163 5.47 -10.14 -6.39
C LEU A 163 6.73 -9.28 -6.22
N ASN A 164 7.34 -9.25 -5.04
CA ASN A 164 8.55 -8.47 -4.78
C ASN A 164 9.84 -9.09 -5.35
N LEU A 165 9.81 -10.33 -5.78
CA LEU A 165 10.89 -10.94 -6.54
C LEU A 165 10.75 -10.66 -8.04
N ILE A 166 9.53 -10.64 -8.56
CA ILE A 166 9.27 -10.51 -10.00
C ILE A 166 9.17 -9.03 -10.43
N ALA A 167 8.45 -8.19 -9.65
CA ALA A 167 8.18 -6.82 -10.05
C ALA A 167 9.42 -5.98 -10.40
N PRO A 168 10.54 -6.03 -9.65
CA PRO A 168 11.74 -5.28 -9.99
C PRO A 168 12.34 -5.67 -11.35
N TRP A 169 12.28 -6.96 -11.72
CA TRP A 169 12.76 -7.44 -13.02
C TRP A 169 11.93 -6.93 -14.20
N LEU A 170 10.67 -6.58 -13.94
CA LEU A 170 9.75 -5.99 -14.91
C LEU A 170 9.75 -4.46 -14.88
N GLY A 171 10.73 -3.83 -14.20
CA GLY A 171 10.79 -2.38 -14.03
C GLY A 171 9.75 -1.82 -13.06
N GLY A 172 9.07 -2.69 -12.30
CA GLY A 172 8.08 -2.29 -11.31
C GLY A 172 8.71 -1.91 -9.96
N ILE A 173 7.97 -1.11 -9.19
CA ILE A 173 8.32 -0.78 -7.81
C ILE A 173 7.91 -1.93 -6.87
N PRO A 174 8.57 -2.07 -5.71
CA PRO A 174 8.15 -3.01 -4.68
C PRO A 174 6.69 -2.80 -4.26
N VAL A 175 5.95 -3.89 -4.12
CA VAL A 175 4.52 -3.87 -3.76
C VAL A 175 4.30 -4.36 -2.34
N CYS A 176 3.19 -3.94 -1.72
CA CYS A 176 2.78 -4.46 -0.44
C CYS A 176 1.29 -4.84 -0.43
N HIS A 177 0.93 -5.79 0.44
CA HIS A 177 -0.47 -6.13 0.72
C HIS A 177 -0.97 -5.22 1.85
N GLY A 178 -1.23 -3.95 1.54
CA GLY A 178 -1.62 -2.99 2.56
C GLY A 178 -3.02 -3.23 3.11
N CYS A 179 -3.15 -3.42 4.43
CA CYS A 179 -4.44 -3.55 5.09
C CYS A 179 -5.36 -2.33 4.88
N GLY A 180 -4.78 -1.15 4.73
CA GLY A 180 -5.53 0.08 4.45
C GLY A 180 -6.20 0.07 3.07
N GLY A 181 -5.54 -0.48 2.04
CA GLY A 181 -6.14 -0.65 0.72
C GLY A 181 -7.35 -1.59 0.76
N LEU A 182 -7.20 -2.73 1.45
CA LEU A 182 -8.30 -3.69 1.61
C LEU A 182 -9.49 -3.07 2.34
N ALA A 183 -9.25 -2.33 3.41
CA ALA A 183 -10.30 -1.62 4.14
C ALA A 183 -10.98 -0.54 3.27
N GLY A 184 -10.20 0.17 2.45
CA GLY A 184 -10.72 1.16 1.52
C GLY A 184 -11.60 0.58 0.41
N TYR A 185 -11.29 -0.61 -0.07
CA TYR A 185 -12.14 -1.31 -1.06
C TYR A 185 -13.43 -1.86 -0.44
N TYR A 186 -13.42 -2.16 0.85
CA TYR A 186 -14.60 -2.68 1.55
C TYR A 186 -15.56 -1.56 1.98
N ALA A 187 -15.03 -0.37 2.29
CA ALA A 187 -15.82 0.78 2.73
C ALA A 187 -16.59 1.43 1.58
#